data_6bc6a53e41e8a7f71a37da50707319ef
#
_entry.id   6bc6a53e41e8a7f71a37da50707319ef
#
_cell.length_a   1.000
_cell.length_b   1.000
_cell.length_c   1.000
_cell.angle_alpha   90.00
_cell.angle_beta   90.00
_cell.angle_gamma   90.00
#
_symmetry.space_group_name_H-M   'P 1'
#
loop_
_entity.id
_entity.type
_entity.pdbx_description
1 polymer ?
#
loop_
_entity_poly.entity_id
_entity_poly.type
_entity_poly.pdbx_seq_one_letter_code
_entity_poly.pdbx_strand_id
1 'polypeptide(L)'
;MENIVNGCNRGILVIFLLFSSFLLHAEKFVFTTAWTPQAEFAGYYVAKEKGFYRDVGLDVVFRSPSLTGSVYHRLETDGCDAGMFSLMAAIDIVAHGTSLVNIFQTSMNSSYLIVSRWGKNPLALRGGRLAVYMSEPNYLAFILDRKRRMNFEWVFFTGNINVFLSGGVDAMAVVSYSEFLLLRQAGFEMKEGSLFRFKDHGYNIQENGVYVKSDYFESHPEQVRRFAAASRRGWEWAALHPEETLDIVMGYVRRENVQTNRVIQRLMLEEILRLQIDSDSGRREFRVRPDMVRRACLLMRDFGMIDREVSYQELMGRTKRLGVDN
;
A
#
# COMPACT_ATOMS: atom_id res chain seq x y z
N MET A 1 -42.33 56.26 63.37
CA MET A 1 -43.14 55.60 62.34
C MET A 1 -42.23 54.99 61.34
N GLU A 2 -42.20 53.69 61.43
CA GLU A 2 -41.27 52.77 60.80
C GLU A 2 -41.61 52.57 59.32
N ASN A 3 -40.64 52.38 58.50
CA ASN A 3 -40.82 51.69 57.24
C ASN A 3 -39.64 50.72 57.01
N ILE A 4 -39.96 49.46 57.12
CA ILE A 4 -39.13 48.35 56.84
C ILE A 4 -39.15 48.18 55.30
N VAL A 5 -37.97 48.20 54.64
CA VAL A 5 -37.84 47.82 53.24
C VAL A 5 -37.09 46.49 53.19
N ASN A 6 -37.83 45.48 52.80
CA ASN A 6 -37.29 44.14 52.55
C ASN A 6 -36.41 44.13 51.26
N GLY A 7 -35.18 43.91 51.42
CA GLY A 7 -34.22 43.62 50.34
C GLY A 7 -34.32 42.16 49.85
N CYS A 8 -34.80 41.98 48.64
CA CYS A 8 -34.83 40.69 47.96
C CYS A 8 -33.44 40.38 47.35
N ASN A 9 -32.66 39.54 47.97
CA ASN A 9 -31.37 39.07 47.48
C ASN A 9 -31.59 38.02 46.36
N ARG A 10 -31.53 38.43 45.09
CA ARG A 10 -31.49 37.52 43.97
C ARG A 10 -30.06 37.03 43.80
N GLY A 11 -29.79 35.84 44.36
CA GLY A 11 -28.56 35.10 44.09
C GLY A 11 -28.48 34.70 42.63
N ILE A 12 -27.57 35.31 41.88
CA ILE A 12 -27.23 34.87 40.53
C ILE A 12 -26.38 33.62 40.66
N LEU A 13 -27.00 32.44 40.35
CA LEU A 13 -26.30 31.18 40.23
C LEU A 13 -25.51 31.16 38.91
N VAL A 14 -24.24 31.54 38.95
CA VAL A 14 -23.31 31.40 37.82
C VAL A 14 -22.93 29.93 37.68
N ILE A 15 -23.60 29.21 36.77
CA ILE A 15 -23.22 27.87 36.40
C ILE A 15 -21.96 27.98 35.53
N PHE A 16 -20.79 27.78 36.12
CA PHE A 16 -19.54 27.53 35.41
C PHE A 16 -19.65 26.15 34.73
N LEU A 17 -20.09 26.12 33.48
CA LEU A 17 -19.87 24.96 32.60
C LEU A 17 -18.37 24.84 32.37
N LEU A 18 -17.73 24.04 33.20
CA LEU A 18 -16.39 23.51 32.95
C LEU A 18 -16.46 22.65 31.68
N PHE A 19 -16.29 23.32 30.53
CA PHE A 19 -15.85 22.64 29.33
C PHE A 19 -14.44 22.11 29.65
N SER A 20 -14.38 20.89 30.21
CA SER A 20 -13.16 20.11 30.20
C SER A 20 -12.85 19.83 28.73
N SER A 21 -12.07 20.72 28.13
CA SER A 21 -11.37 20.41 26.89
C SER A 21 -10.42 19.28 27.23
N PHE A 22 -10.92 18.04 27.14
CA PHE A 22 -10.03 16.90 26.98
C PHE A 22 -9.24 17.23 25.72
N LEU A 23 -8.03 17.75 25.91
CA LEU A 23 -6.99 17.69 24.90
C LEU A 23 -6.79 16.20 24.62
N LEU A 24 -7.60 15.64 23.72
CA LEU A 24 -7.39 14.30 23.22
C LEU A 24 -6.00 14.35 22.61
N HIS A 25 -5.01 13.89 23.38
CA HIS A 25 -3.67 13.74 22.82
C HIS A 25 -3.79 12.73 21.71
N ALA A 26 -3.54 13.17 20.47
CA ALA A 26 -3.66 12.29 19.31
C ALA A 26 -2.70 11.11 19.48
N GLU A 27 -3.24 9.89 19.41
CA GLU A 27 -2.45 8.67 19.51
C GLU A 27 -1.52 8.55 18.31
N LYS A 28 -0.23 8.40 18.58
CA LYS A 28 0.76 8.22 17.53
C LYS A 28 0.55 6.87 16.85
N PHE A 29 0.61 6.87 15.52
CA PHE A 29 0.57 5.66 14.68
C PHE A 29 1.64 5.77 13.60
N VAL A 30 2.63 4.89 13.63
CA VAL A 30 3.76 4.88 12.70
C VAL A 30 3.50 3.90 11.56
N PHE A 31 3.38 4.43 10.34
CA PHE A 31 3.14 3.64 9.14
C PHE A 31 4.34 3.70 8.19
N THR A 32 4.94 2.54 7.91
CA THR A 32 6.02 2.42 6.92
C THR A 32 5.44 2.06 5.55
N THR A 33 5.62 2.96 4.58
CA THR A 33 5.21 2.77 3.18
C THR A 33 6.14 1.78 2.47
N ALA A 34 5.70 1.23 1.33
CA ALA A 34 6.52 0.27 0.56
C ALA A 34 7.73 0.93 -0.10
N TRP A 35 7.68 2.23 -0.39
CA TRP A 35 8.72 2.98 -1.10
C TRP A 35 8.85 4.42 -0.58
N THR A 36 9.77 5.18 -1.19
CA THR A 36 9.90 6.63 -0.98
C THR A 36 8.64 7.38 -1.41
N PRO A 37 8.40 8.64 -0.96
CA PRO A 37 7.20 9.39 -1.27
C PRO A 37 6.89 9.50 -2.74
N GLN A 38 5.68 9.07 -3.10
CA GLN A 38 5.14 9.13 -4.44
C GLN A 38 3.60 8.98 -4.42
N ALA A 39 2.96 9.15 -5.58
CA ALA A 39 1.50 9.12 -5.69
C ALA A 39 0.87 7.75 -5.35
N GLU A 40 1.68 6.69 -5.27
CA GLU A 40 1.26 5.38 -4.74
C GLU A 40 0.66 5.48 -3.33
N PHE A 41 1.07 6.49 -2.53
CA PHE A 41 0.61 6.69 -1.16
C PHE A 41 -0.32 7.90 -1.00
N ALA A 42 -0.82 8.44 -2.10
CA ALA A 42 -1.55 9.69 -2.16
C ALA A 42 -2.71 9.79 -1.16
N GLY A 43 -3.55 8.76 -1.05
CA GLY A 43 -4.70 8.78 -0.16
C GLY A 43 -4.33 8.87 1.32
N TYR A 44 -3.21 8.27 1.71
CA TYR A 44 -2.70 8.39 3.09
C TYR A 44 -2.18 9.80 3.37
N TYR A 45 -1.47 10.42 2.42
CA TYR A 45 -1.01 11.79 2.55
C TYR A 45 -2.18 12.77 2.60
N VAL A 46 -3.20 12.56 1.75
CA VAL A 46 -4.45 13.33 1.80
C VAL A 46 -5.12 13.17 3.16
N ALA A 47 -5.23 11.95 3.69
CA ALA A 47 -5.86 11.73 5.00
C ALA A 47 -5.14 12.50 6.12
N LYS A 48 -3.83 12.65 6.05
CA LYS A 48 -3.05 13.44 7.00
C LYS A 48 -3.24 14.94 6.78
N GLU A 49 -3.01 15.45 5.58
CA GLU A 49 -3.04 16.89 5.29
C GLU A 49 -4.45 17.49 5.40
N LYS A 50 -5.50 16.70 5.08
CA LYS A 50 -6.91 17.09 5.28
C LYS A 50 -7.40 16.89 6.73
N GLY A 51 -6.55 16.38 7.61
CA GLY A 51 -6.87 16.19 9.01
C GLY A 51 -7.76 14.98 9.32
N PHE A 52 -8.02 14.06 8.36
CA PHE A 52 -8.91 12.91 8.58
C PHE A 52 -8.40 11.98 9.68
N TYR A 53 -7.08 11.82 9.83
CA TYR A 53 -6.50 11.09 10.96
C TYR A 53 -6.70 11.84 12.27
N ARG A 54 -6.48 13.15 12.28
CA ARG A 54 -6.66 13.99 13.48
C ARG A 54 -8.11 13.99 13.95
N ASP A 55 -9.08 14.03 13.01
CA ASP A 55 -10.53 13.98 13.32
C ASP A 55 -10.91 12.71 14.12
N VAL A 56 -10.14 11.64 13.96
CA VAL A 56 -10.33 10.37 14.67
C VAL A 56 -9.30 10.15 15.79
N GLY A 57 -8.58 11.20 16.20
CA GLY A 57 -7.64 11.16 17.34
C GLY A 57 -6.32 10.45 17.04
N LEU A 58 -5.86 10.41 15.77
CA LEU A 58 -4.59 9.83 15.38
C LEU A 58 -3.58 10.88 14.89
N ASP A 59 -2.33 10.74 15.34
CA ASP A 59 -1.16 11.38 14.72
C ASP A 59 -0.38 10.33 13.91
N VAL A 60 -0.67 10.25 12.62
CA VAL A 60 -0.02 9.29 11.73
C VAL A 60 1.33 9.83 11.27
N VAL A 61 2.38 9.05 11.51
CA VAL A 61 3.74 9.34 11.08
C VAL A 61 4.11 8.38 9.95
N PHE A 62 4.38 8.92 8.77
CA PHE A 62 4.90 8.11 7.65
C PHE A 62 6.39 7.92 7.76
N ARG A 63 6.85 6.72 7.40
CA ARG A 63 8.26 6.38 7.22
C ARG A 63 8.46 5.70 5.88
N SER A 64 9.52 6.06 5.18
CA SER A 64 9.97 5.35 3.99
C SER A 64 10.89 4.19 4.39
N PRO A 65 10.94 3.08 3.64
CA PRO A 65 11.92 2.02 3.87
C PRO A 65 13.33 2.60 3.69
N SER A 66 14.29 2.10 4.46
CA SER A 66 15.69 2.42 4.24
C SER A 66 16.24 1.57 3.09
N LEU A 67 17.31 2.04 2.45
CA LEU A 67 18.00 1.27 1.40
C LEU A 67 18.50 -0.10 1.88
N THR A 68 18.69 -0.27 3.20
CA THR A 68 19.25 -1.47 3.83
C THR A 68 18.26 -2.24 4.70
N GLY A 69 17.03 -1.72 4.90
CA GLY A 69 16.05 -2.34 5.79
C GLY A 69 14.69 -2.51 5.10
N SER A 70 14.19 -3.74 5.05
CA SER A 70 12.85 -4.02 4.54
C SER A 70 11.76 -3.45 5.45
N VAL A 71 10.56 -3.27 4.92
CA VAL A 71 9.37 -2.90 5.70
C VAL A 71 9.10 -3.93 6.79
N TYR A 72 9.30 -5.21 6.49
CA TYR A 72 9.14 -6.31 7.43
C TYR A 72 10.10 -6.21 8.63
N HIS A 73 11.39 -5.91 8.38
CA HIS A 73 12.35 -5.72 9.47
C HIS A 73 11.94 -4.60 10.42
N ARG A 74 11.38 -3.50 9.92
CA ARG A 74 10.87 -2.42 10.77
C ARG A 74 9.67 -2.83 11.61
N LEU A 75 8.80 -3.66 11.04
CA LEU A 75 7.64 -4.18 11.75
C LEU A 75 8.06 -5.17 12.86
N GLU A 76 9.08 -6.00 12.61
CA GLU A 76 9.62 -6.93 13.62
C GLU A 76 10.33 -6.24 14.77
N THR A 77 11.08 -5.17 14.48
CA THR A 77 11.88 -4.44 15.48
C THR A 77 11.11 -3.30 16.16
N ASP A 78 9.78 -3.29 16.05
CA ASP A 78 8.89 -2.26 16.59
C ASP A 78 9.24 -0.84 16.11
N GLY A 79 9.87 -0.75 14.94
CA GLY A 79 10.18 0.52 14.28
C GLY A 79 8.97 1.19 13.64
N CYS A 80 7.84 0.46 13.52
CA CYS A 80 6.54 0.96 13.05
C CYS A 80 5.41 0.08 13.57
N ASP A 81 4.19 0.65 13.60
CA ASP A 81 2.96 -0.05 14.00
C ASP A 81 2.35 -0.79 12.82
N ALA A 82 2.49 -0.25 11.62
CA ALA A 82 2.00 -0.84 10.38
C ALA A 82 3.03 -0.77 9.25
N GLY A 83 3.02 -1.77 8.38
CA GLY A 83 3.84 -1.84 7.18
C GLY A 83 3.02 -2.17 5.94
N MET A 84 3.48 -1.69 4.76
CA MET A 84 2.85 -2.02 3.47
C MET A 84 3.60 -3.16 2.80
N PHE A 85 2.84 -4.18 2.37
CA PHE A 85 3.36 -5.37 1.68
C PHE A 85 2.46 -5.77 0.51
N SER A 86 3.01 -6.53 -0.44
CA SER A 86 2.18 -7.30 -1.37
C SER A 86 1.48 -8.45 -0.63
N LEU A 87 0.35 -8.94 -1.16
CA LEU A 87 -0.36 -10.08 -0.56
C LEU A 87 0.55 -11.34 -0.49
N MET A 88 1.35 -11.59 -1.53
CA MET A 88 2.27 -12.74 -1.54
C MET A 88 3.36 -12.60 -0.47
N ALA A 89 3.92 -11.40 -0.29
CA ALA A 89 4.89 -11.17 0.78
C ALA A 89 4.28 -11.36 2.18
N ALA A 90 3.06 -10.89 2.40
CA ALA A 90 2.37 -11.10 3.67
C ALA A 90 2.08 -12.60 3.92
N ILE A 91 1.67 -13.34 2.90
CA ILE A 91 1.46 -14.80 2.98
C ILE A 91 2.77 -15.50 3.31
N ASP A 92 3.88 -15.12 2.68
CA ASP A 92 5.21 -15.68 2.94
C ASP A 92 5.61 -15.47 4.41
N ILE A 93 5.53 -14.24 4.90
CA ILE A 93 5.82 -13.88 6.29
C ILE A 93 4.96 -14.71 7.26
N VAL A 94 3.66 -14.83 7.01
CA VAL A 94 2.75 -15.59 7.86
C VAL A 94 3.02 -17.09 7.79
N ALA A 95 3.31 -17.64 6.62
CA ALA A 95 3.67 -19.05 6.46
C ALA A 95 4.93 -19.43 7.26
N HIS A 96 5.88 -18.50 7.38
CA HIS A 96 7.12 -18.68 8.13
C HIS A 96 7.04 -18.28 9.62
N GLY A 97 5.83 -18.04 10.14
CA GLY A 97 5.59 -17.99 11.58
C GLY A 97 5.30 -16.62 12.20
N THR A 98 5.40 -15.52 11.47
CA THR A 98 5.02 -14.20 11.97
C THR A 98 3.56 -13.89 11.64
N SER A 99 2.70 -13.77 12.65
CA SER A 99 1.29 -13.48 12.45
C SER A 99 1.05 -12.02 12.06
N LEU A 100 0.49 -11.80 10.87
CA LEU A 100 0.10 -10.49 10.35
C LEU A 100 -1.41 -10.41 10.10
N VAL A 101 -1.97 -9.21 10.31
CA VAL A 101 -3.36 -8.90 10.00
C VAL A 101 -3.42 -7.79 8.96
N ASN A 102 -4.14 -8.02 7.85
CA ASN A 102 -4.44 -6.97 6.89
C ASN A 102 -5.49 -6.03 7.47
N ILE A 103 -5.18 -4.74 7.51
CA ILE A 103 -6.07 -3.70 8.05
C ILE A 103 -6.60 -2.77 6.97
N PHE A 104 -5.97 -2.77 5.80
CA PHE A 104 -6.39 -1.96 4.66
C PHE A 104 -5.75 -2.48 3.37
N GLN A 105 -6.49 -2.48 2.25
CA GLN A 105 -5.99 -2.97 0.98
C GLN A 105 -6.14 -1.88 -0.08
N THR A 106 -5.03 -1.37 -0.62
CA THR A 106 -5.09 -0.27 -1.58
C THR A 106 -5.31 -0.75 -3.01
N SER A 107 -4.71 -1.89 -3.40
CA SER A 107 -4.82 -2.41 -4.77
C SER A 107 -5.81 -3.56 -4.84
N MET A 108 -6.73 -3.51 -5.81
CA MET A 108 -7.64 -4.60 -6.14
C MET A 108 -7.12 -5.48 -7.28
N ASN A 109 -6.15 -4.97 -8.05
CA ASN A 109 -5.56 -5.67 -9.18
C ASN A 109 -4.04 -5.58 -9.15
N SER A 110 -3.38 -6.58 -9.76
CA SER A 110 -1.93 -6.57 -9.94
C SER A 110 -1.50 -5.50 -10.95
N SER A 111 -0.49 -4.76 -10.57
CA SER A 111 0.24 -3.82 -11.43
C SER A 111 1.43 -4.46 -12.13
N TYR A 112 1.82 -5.68 -11.73
CA TYR A 112 3.08 -6.30 -12.11
C TYR A 112 3.08 -6.76 -13.56
N LEU A 113 4.17 -6.47 -14.26
CA LEU A 113 4.35 -6.83 -15.66
C LEU A 113 5.82 -7.04 -16.02
N ILE A 114 6.09 -7.74 -17.13
CA ILE A 114 7.41 -7.84 -17.73
C ILE A 114 7.41 -7.06 -19.04
N VAL A 115 8.39 -6.18 -19.21
CA VAL A 115 8.71 -5.49 -20.47
C VAL A 115 9.94 -6.15 -21.07
N SER A 116 9.90 -6.52 -22.34
CA SER A 116 11.06 -7.03 -23.07
C SER A 116 11.53 -6.06 -24.17
N ARG A 117 12.78 -6.20 -24.57
CA ARG A 117 13.38 -5.40 -25.63
C ARG A 117 13.03 -5.94 -27.02
N TRP A 118 13.20 -5.10 -28.02
CA TRP A 118 13.14 -5.43 -29.48
C TRP A 118 11.83 -6.07 -29.95
N GLY A 119 10.72 -5.84 -29.27
CA GLY A 119 9.42 -6.42 -29.62
C GLY A 119 9.32 -7.92 -29.42
N LYS A 120 10.27 -8.53 -28.69
CA LYS A 120 10.22 -9.95 -28.34
C LYS A 120 9.13 -10.19 -27.30
N ASN A 121 8.37 -11.27 -27.46
CA ASN A 121 7.43 -11.68 -26.45
C ASN A 121 8.20 -12.13 -25.18
N PRO A 122 7.93 -11.57 -23.99
CA PRO A 122 8.58 -11.98 -22.76
C PRO A 122 8.51 -13.49 -22.51
N LEU A 123 7.41 -14.14 -22.89
CA LEU A 123 7.24 -15.61 -22.76
C LEU A 123 8.08 -16.43 -23.73
N ALA A 124 8.63 -15.82 -24.78
CA ALA A 124 9.51 -16.47 -25.75
C ALA A 124 10.99 -16.37 -25.38
N LEU A 125 11.34 -15.55 -24.40
CA LEU A 125 12.71 -15.42 -23.93
C LEU A 125 13.17 -16.71 -23.24
N ARG A 126 14.41 -17.12 -23.51
CA ARG A 126 15.06 -18.29 -22.87
C ARG A 126 16.51 -17.91 -22.57
N GLY A 127 16.95 -18.15 -21.33
CA GLY A 127 18.31 -17.86 -20.90
C GLY A 127 18.72 -16.40 -20.98
N GLY A 128 17.74 -15.49 -21.17
CA GLY A 128 18.00 -14.05 -21.21
C GLY A 128 18.16 -13.45 -19.81
N ARG A 129 18.63 -12.18 -19.75
CA ARG A 129 18.78 -11.43 -18.50
C ARG A 129 17.47 -10.71 -18.16
N LEU A 130 16.92 -11.00 -16.97
CA LEU A 130 15.72 -10.38 -16.44
C LEU A 130 16.09 -9.46 -15.27
N ALA A 131 15.86 -8.15 -15.41
CA ALA A 131 15.99 -7.23 -14.28
C ALA A 131 14.80 -7.40 -13.33
N VAL A 132 15.08 -7.52 -12.03
CA VAL A 132 14.09 -7.69 -10.96
C VAL A 132 14.46 -6.81 -9.77
N TYR A 133 13.48 -6.41 -8.96
CA TYR A 133 13.74 -5.61 -7.76
C TYR A 133 14.64 -6.35 -6.76
N MET A 134 15.56 -5.61 -6.16
CA MET A 134 16.42 -6.14 -5.10
C MET A 134 15.72 -6.16 -3.73
N SER A 135 14.85 -5.19 -3.47
CA SER A 135 14.22 -4.98 -2.16
C SER A 135 12.92 -5.73 -1.97
N GLU A 136 12.35 -6.31 -3.03
CA GLU A 136 11.06 -6.99 -3.00
C GLU A 136 11.21 -8.44 -3.49
N PRO A 137 10.54 -9.41 -2.84
CA PRO A 137 10.48 -10.77 -3.37
C PRO A 137 9.72 -10.79 -4.70
N ASN A 138 10.36 -11.26 -5.74
CA ASN A 138 9.81 -11.28 -7.11
C ASN A 138 9.00 -12.56 -7.39
N TYR A 139 8.05 -12.90 -6.51
CA TYR A 139 7.29 -14.17 -6.53
C TYR A 139 6.72 -14.52 -7.90
N LEU A 140 5.98 -13.59 -8.52
CA LEU A 140 5.32 -13.86 -9.81
C LEU A 140 6.32 -14.05 -10.95
N ALA A 141 7.42 -13.29 -10.98
CA ALA A 141 8.48 -13.46 -11.96
C ALA A 141 9.17 -14.82 -11.78
N PHE A 142 9.46 -15.23 -10.54
CA PHE A 142 10.04 -16.52 -10.22
C PHE A 142 9.12 -17.68 -10.62
N ILE A 143 7.83 -17.59 -10.29
CA ILE A 143 6.82 -18.59 -10.67
C ILE A 143 6.74 -18.72 -12.20
N LEU A 144 6.72 -17.60 -12.90
CA LEU A 144 6.67 -17.58 -14.36
C LEU A 144 7.91 -18.24 -14.97
N ASP A 145 9.10 -17.85 -14.48
CA ASP A 145 10.39 -18.42 -14.92
C ASP A 145 10.41 -19.95 -14.77
N ARG A 146 10.08 -20.45 -13.58
CA ARG A 146 10.02 -21.88 -13.27
C ARG A 146 8.95 -22.61 -14.09
N LYS A 147 7.73 -22.08 -14.13
CA LYS A 147 6.59 -22.70 -14.84
C LYS A 147 6.83 -22.82 -16.34
N ARG A 148 7.50 -21.85 -16.93
CA ARG A 148 7.78 -21.77 -18.37
C ARG A 148 9.18 -22.26 -18.73
N ARG A 149 10.00 -22.65 -17.75
CA ARG A 149 11.41 -23.09 -17.94
C ARG A 149 12.19 -22.06 -18.75
N MET A 150 12.09 -20.80 -18.36
CA MET A 150 12.70 -19.69 -19.11
C MET A 150 14.19 -19.60 -18.83
N ASN A 151 14.65 -20.05 -17.65
CA ASN A 151 16.04 -20.07 -17.21
C ASN A 151 16.70 -18.68 -17.29
N PHE A 152 16.05 -17.68 -16.76
CA PHE A 152 16.58 -16.33 -16.73
C PHE A 152 17.83 -16.19 -15.86
N GLU A 153 18.79 -15.42 -16.31
CA GLU A 153 19.81 -14.81 -15.47
C GLU A 153 19.19 -13.58 -14.79
N TRP A 154 19.11 -13.59 -13.47
CA TRP A 154 18.48 -12.54 -12.70
C TRP A 154 19.45 -11.42 -12.39
N VAL A 155 19.10 -10.19 -12.80
CA VAL A 155 19.87 -8.97 -12.57
C VAL A 155 19.10 -8.08 -11.61
N PHE A 156 19.65 -7.83 -10.43
CA PHE A 156 18.97 -7.00 -9.43
C PHE A 156 19.13 -5.51 -9.73
N PHE A 157 18.05 -4.75 -9.56
CA PHE A 157 18.06 -3.31 -9.68
C PHE A 157 17.29 -2.61 -8.53
N THR A 158 17.52 -1.31 -8.36
CA THR A 158 16.99 -0.48 -7.26
C THR A 158 16.12 0.67 -7.77
N GLY A 159 15.23 0.42 -8.74
CA GLY A 159 14.33 1.43 -9.33
C GLY A 159 14.93 2.19 -10.52
N ASN A 160 16.22 2.03 -10.85
CA ASN A 160 16.84 2.70 -11.99
C ASN A 160 16.65 1.90 -13.29
N ILE A 161 15.92 2.46 -14.24
CA ILE A 161 15.61 1.81 -15.53
C ILE A 161 16.78 1.81 -16.53
N ASN A 162 17.90 2.47 -16.24
CA ASN A 162 19.01 2.60 -17.18
C ASN A 162 19.63 1.26 -17.56
N VAL A 163 19.63 0.27 -16.65
CA VAL A 163 20.09 -1.08 -16.97
C VAL A 163 19.33 -1.70 -18.14
N PHE A 164 18.03 -1.39 -18.26
CA PHE A 164 17.22 -1.83 -19.39
C PHE A 164 17.41 -0.94 -20.63
N LEU A 165 17.41 0.39 -20.47
CA LEU A 165 17.56 1.32 -21.60
C LEU A 165 18.91 1.15 -22.30
N SER A 166 20.00 0.92 -21.58
CA SER A 166 21.33 0.70 -22.12
C SER A 166 21.55 -0.67 -22.76
N GLY A 167 20.58 -1.60 -22.64
CA GLY A 167 20.73 -2.95 -23.16
C GLY A 167 21.45 -3.91 -22.21
N GLY A 168 21.63 -3.54 -20.96
CA GLY A 168 22.22 -4.39 -19.93
C GLY A 168 21.39 -5.65 -19.60
N VAL A 169 20.10 -5.64 -19.92
CA VAL A 169 19.17 -6.77 -19.73
C VAL A 169 18.24 -6.92 -20.93
N ASP A 170 17.66 -8.12 -21.11
CA ASP A 170 16.74 -8.46 -22.19
C ASP A 170 15.29 -8.13 -21.85
N ALA A 171 14.95 -8.21 -20.57
CA ALA A 171 13.64 -7.89 -20.04
C ALA A 171 13.74 -7.29 -18.63
N MET A 172 12.66 -6.65 -18.19
CA MET A 172 12.57 -6.02 -16.89
C MET A 172 11.19 -6.30 -16.28
N ALA A 173 11.16 -6.83 -15.07
CA ALA A 173 9.96 -6.95 -14.26
C ALA A 173 9.73 -5.63 -13.52
N VAL A 174 8.54 -5.02 -13.72
CA VAL A 174 8.22 -3.65 -13.29
C VAL A 174 6.76 -3.56 -12.87
N VAL A 175 6.38 -2.45 -12.26
CA VAL A 175 4.99 -2.11 -11.96
C VAL A 175 4.44 -1.07 -12.93
N SER A 176 3.14 -1.16 -13.24
CA SER A 176 2.49 -0.32 -14.25
C SER A 176 2.47 1.16 -13.89
N TYR A 177 2.53 1.49 -12.61
CA TYR A 177 2.44 2.86 -12.08
C TYR A 177 3.82 3.52 -11.83
N SER A 178 4.94 2.82 -11.98
CA SER A 178 6.29 3.35 -11.74
C SER A 178 7.20 3.15 -12.95
N GLU A 179 8.09 2.14 -12.97
CA GLU A 179 9.11 1.96 -14.00
C GLU A 179 8.53 1.86 -15.42
N PHE A 180 7.34 1.28 -15.57
CA PHE A 180 6.68 1.25 -16.86
C PHE A 180 6.39 2.66 -17.40
N LEU A 181 5.98 3.59 -16.52
CA LEU A 181 5.79 5.00 -16.89
C LEU A 181 7.12 5.68 -17.20
N LEU A 182 8.17 5.39 -16.41
CA LEU A 182 9.52 5.95 -16.67
C LEU A 182 10.09 5.46 -18.00
N LEU A 183 9.91 4.20 -18.37
CA LEU A 183 10.31 3.67 -19.68
C LEU A 183 9.60 4.41 -20.83
N ARG A 184 8.29 4.64 -20.69
CA ARG A 184 7.53 5.42 -21.68
C ARG A 184 8.00 6.87 -21.76
N GLN A 185 8.26 7.52 -20.62
CA GLN A 185 8.76 8.89 -20.57
C GLN A 185 10.17 9.00 -21.21
N ALA A 186 11.00 7.98 -21.03
CA ALA A 186 12.32 7.91 -21.66
C ALA A 186 12.27 7.64 -23.17
N GLY A 187 11.08 7.56 -23.77
CA GLY A 187 10.90 7.32 -25.19
C GLY A 187 11.09 5.87 -25.61
N PHE A 188 11.08 4.91 -24.66
CA PHE A 188 11.14 3.50 -25.03
C PHE A 188 9.88 3.09 -25.79
N GLU A 189 10.07 2.66 -27.04
CA GLU A 189 8.97 2.23 -27.92
C GLU A 189 8.47 0.85 -27.48
N MET A 190 7.22 0.81 -27.03
CA MET A 190 6.54 -0.43 -26.66
C MET A 190 5.99 -1.10 -27.94
N LYS A 191 6.76 -2.04 -28.49
CA LYS A 191 6.31 -2.82 -29.64
C LYS A 191 5.24 -3.83 -29.25
N GLU A 192 4.38 -4.19 -30.18
CA GLU A 192 3.38 -5.22 -29.97
C GLU A 192 4.04 -6.53 -29.51
N GLY A 193 3.46 -7.18 -28.49
CA GLY A 193 3.97 -8.41 -27.91
C GLY A 193 5.14 -8.25 -26.94
N SER A 194 5.71 -7.05 -26.75
CA SER A 194 6.82 -6.84 -25.80
C SER A 194 6.39 -6.72 -24.33
N LEU A 195 5.11 -6.87 -24.05
CA LEU A 195 4.54 -6.76 -22.70
C LEU A 195 3.89 -8.08 -22.27
N PHE A 196 4.15 -8.48 -21.04
CA PHE A 196 3.43 -9.54 -20.35
C PHE A 196 2.86 -8.98 -19.04
N ARG A 197 1.54 -8.77 -19.00
CA ARG A 197 0.84 -8.31 -17.79
C ARG A 197 0.34 -9.51 -17.02
N PHE A 198 0.82 -9.71 -15.81
CA PHE A 198 0.49 -10.87 -15.00
C PHE A 198 -1.02 -11.04 -14.78
N LYS A 199 -1.74 -9.94 -14.55
CA LYS A 199 -3.21 -9.97 -14.33
C LYS A 199 -3.98 -10.57 -15.52
N ASP A 200 -3.52 -10.37 -16.74
CA ASP A 200 -4.22 -10.79 -17.97
C ASP A 200 -4.01 -12.30 -18.26
N HIS A 201 -3.14 -12.96 -17.47
CA HIS A 201 -2.73 -14.34 -17.67
C HIS A 201 -3.00 -15.25 -16.43
N GLY A 202 -3.97 -14.88 -15.60
CA GLY A 202 -4.37 -15.66 -14.43
C GLY A 202 -3.55 -15.42 -13.17
N TYR A 203 -2.67 -14.44 -13.18
CA TYR A 203 -1.84 -14.06 -12.03
C TYR A 203 -2.27 -12.70 -11.45
N ASN A 204 -3.58 -12.40 -11.48
CA ASN A 204 -4.09 -11.20 -10.82
C ASN A 204 -4.08 -11.41 -9.30
N ILE A 205 -3.04 -10.89 -8.64
CA ILE A 205 -2.86 -10.96 -7.19
C ILE A 205 -2.77 -9.54 -6.65
N GLN A 206 -3.44 -9.27 -5.52
CA GLN A 206 -3.45 -7.95 -4.88
C GLN A 206 -2.06 -7.58 -4.35
N GLU A 207 -1.74 -6.29 -4.47
CA GLU A 207 -0.52 -5.66 -3.99
C GLU A 207 -0.88 -4.56 -2.98
N ASN A 208 0.11 -3.92 -2.35
CA ASN A 208 -0.06 -2.71 -1.53
C ASN A 208 -1.12 -2.84 -0.41
N GLY A 209 -1.09 -3.95 0.33
CA GLY A 209 -1.84 -4.12 1.58
C GLY A 209 -1.12 -3.50 2.76
N VAL A 210 -1.86 -2.94 3.71
CA VAL A 210 -1.33 -2.47 5.00
C VAL A 210 -1.58 -3.54 6.05
N TYR A 211 -0.53 -3.91 6.75
CA TYR A 211 -0.54 -4.98 7.74
C TYR A 211 0.04 -4.50 9.06
N VAL A 212 -0.50 -5.06 10.14
CA VAL A 212 0.02 -4.94 11.51
C VAL A 212 0.32 -6.33 12.07
N LYS A 213 1.13 -6.43 13.12
CA LYS A 213 1.28 -7.70 13.85
C LYS A 213 -0.03 -8.05 14.56
N SER A 214 -0.31 -9.34 14.73
CA SER A 214 -1.56 -9.80 15.35
C SER A 214 -1.70 -9.35 16.81
N ASP A 215 -0.61 -9.33 17.56
CA ASP A 215 -0.59 -8.84 18.94
C ASP A 215 -0.91 -7.33 19.02
N TYR A 216 -0.41 -6.55 18.07
CA TYR A 216 -0.78 -5.13 17.95
C TYR A 216 -2.26 -4.97 17.60
N PHE A 217 -2.77 -5.74 16.65
CA PHE A 217 -4.19 -5.73 16.29
C PHE A 217 -5.11 -6.05 17.47
N GLU A 218 -4.73 -7.06 18.28
CA GLU A 218 -5.49 -7.48 19.45
C GLU A 218 -5.46 -6.44 20.58
N SER A 219 -4.33 -5.76 20.78
CA SER A 219 -4.16 -4.75 21.83
C SER A 219 -4.67 -3.35 21.45
N HIS A 220 -4.72 -3.01 20.14
CA HIS A 220 -5.12 -1.69 19.64
C HIS A 220 -6.20 -1.72 18.54
N PRO A 221 -7.29 -2.50 18.68
CA PRO A 221 -8.25 -2.73 17.61
C PRO A 221 -8.95 -1.43 17.15
N GLU A 222 -9.25 -0.53 18.09
CA GLU A 222 -9.90 0.75 17.77
C GLU A 222 -8.97 1.70 17.02
N GLN A 223 -7.69 1.72 17.36
CA GLN A 223 -6.70 2.54 16.66
C GLN A 223 -6.55 2.09 15.21
N VAL A 224 -6.44 0.78 14.99
CA VAL A 224 -6.38 0.15 13.66
C VAL A 224 -7.64 0.47 12.84
N ARG A 225 -8.84 0.34 13.43
CA ARG A 225 -10.10 0.65 12.76
C ARG A 225 -10.20 2.13 12.36
N ARG A 226 -9.80 3.04 13.26
CA ARG A 226 -9.75 4.50 12.99
C ARG A 226 -8.77 4.83 11.86
N PHE A 227 -7.60 4.20 11.84
CA PHE A 227 -6.62 4.37 10.76
C PHE A 227 -7.20 3.93 9.41
N ALA A 228 -7.78 2.73 9.32
CA ALA A 228 -8.38 2.21 8.10
C ALA A 228 -9.51 3.11 7.57
N ALA A 229 -10.41 3.55 8.46
CA ALA A 229 -11.52 4.43 8.08
C ALA A 229 -11.06 5.80 7.57
N ALA A 230 -10.08 6.42 8.23
CA ALA A 230 -9.51 7.70 7.81
C ALA A 230 -8.71 7.56 6.50
N SER A 231 -7.99 6.45 6.32
CA SER A 231 -7.28 6.14 5.07
C SER A 231 -8.25 6.00 3.89
N ARG A 232 -9.40 5.31 4.10
CA ARG A 232 -10.47 5.21 3.09
C ARG A 232 -10.96 6.60 2.66
N ARG A 233 -11.29 7.46 3.62
CA ARG A 233 -11.71 8.85 3.34
C ARG A 233 -10.67 9.59 2.51
N GLY A 234 -9.38 9.40 2.82
CA GLY A 234 -8.28 10.00 2.07
C GLY A 234 -8.21 9.54 0.63
N TRP A 235 -8.37 8.25 0.36
CA TRP A 235 -8.38 7.71 -1.00
C TRP A 235 -9.63 8.09 -1.79
N GLU A 236 -10.81 8.10 -1.16
CA GLU A 236 -12.05 8.56 -1.78
C GLU A 236 -11.95 10.05 -2.15
N TRP A 237 -11.39 10.85 -1.25
CA TRP A 237 -11.15 12.27 -1.50
C TRP A 237 -10.12 12.48 -2.64
N ALA A 238 -9.01 11.74 -2.65
CA ALA A 238 -7.98 11.82 -3.67
C ALA A 238 -8.53 11.53 -5.08
N ALA A 239 -9.47 10.61 -5.19
CA ALA A 239 -10.11 10.27 -6.46
C ALA A 239 -10.99 11.41 -7.00
N LEU A 240 -11.58 12.23 -6.13
CA LEU A 240 -12.44 13.36 -6.49
C LEU A 240 -11.65 14.66 -6.70
N HIS A 241 -10.45 14.78 -6.14
CA HIS A 241 -9.63 15.99 -6.14
C HIS A 241 -8.19 15.72 -6.61
N PRO A 242 -7.97 15.24 -7.85
CA PRO A 242 -6.66 14.77 -8.30
C PRO A 242 -5.58 15.87 -8.31
N GLU A 243 -5.92 17.11 -8.67
CA GLU A 243 -4.94 18.20 -8.74
C GLU A 243 -4.44 18.60 -7.34
N GLU A 244 -5.33 18.77 -6.38
CA GLU A 244 -4.95 19.09 -5.01
C GLU A 244 -4.21 17.91 -4.37
N THR A 245 -4.59 16.68 -4.69
CA THR A 245 -3.86 15.48 -4.30
C THR A 245 -2.42 15.48 -4.79
N LEU A 246 -2.22 15.88 -6.05
CA LEU A 246 -0.87 16.01 -6.60
C LEU A 246 -0.05 17.10 -5.91
N ASP A 247 -0.65 18.22 -5.53
CA ASP A 247 0.04 19.25 -4.76
C ASP A 247 0.52 18.72 -3.40
N ILE A 248 -0.34 17.94 -2.72
CA ILE A 248 -0.01 17.28 -1.47
C ILE A 248 1.15 16.27 -1.69
N VAL A 249 1.04 15.38 -2.67
CA VAL A 249 2.09 14.39 -3.01
C VAL A 249 3.41 15.08 -3.29
N MET A 250 3.41 16.12 -4.14
CA MET A 250 4.63 16.87 -4.46
C MET A 250 5.23 17.58 -3.24
N GLY A 251 4.43 17.89 -2.23
CA GLY A 251 4.90 18.36 -0.92
C GLY A 251 5.77 17.32 -0.22
N TYR A 252 5.33 16.07 -0.17
CA TYR A 252 6.10 14.95 0.41
C TYR A 252 7.34 14.62 -0.41
N VAL A 253 7.22 14.57 -1.73
CA VAL A 253 8.34 14.38 -2.66
C VAL A 253 9.46 15.38 -2.44
N ARG A 254 9.14 16.67 -2.30
CA ARG A 254 10.13 17.73 -2.04
C ARG A 254 10.78 17.62 -0.67
N ARG A 255 10.01 17.27 0.38
CA ARG A 255 10.55 17.12 1.75
C ARG A 255 11.63 16.04 1.84
N GLU A 256 11.49 14.95 1.08
CA GLU A 256 12.46 13.85 1.06
C GLU A 256 13.41 13.87 -0.16
N ASN A 257 13.43 14.95 -0.94
CA ASN A 257 14.29 15.14 -2.11
C ASN A 257 14.20 14.00 -3.14
N VAL A 258 13.00 13.42 -3.31
CA VAL A 258 12.79 12.34 -4.29
C VAL A 258 12.88 12.88 -5.72
N GLN A 259 13.71 12.23 -6.54
CA GLN A 259 13.91 12.63 -7.95
C GLN A 259 12.74 12.16 -8.82
N THR A 260 11.79 13.06 -9.05
CA THR A 260 10.62 12.82 -9.88
C THR A 260 10.02 14.16 -10.38
N ASN A 261 8.95 14.10 -11.16
CA ASN A 261 8.25 15.29 -11.62
C ASN A 261 6.72 15.13 -11.53
N ARG A 262 6.00 16.26 -11.61
CA ARG A 262 4.54 16.30 -11.47
C ARG A 262 3.82 15.44 -12.53
N VAL A 263 4.35 15.35 -13.75
CA VAL A 263 3.72 14.57 -14.84
C VAL A 263 3.74 13.08 -14.51
N ILE A 264 4.88 12.56 -14.06
CA ILE A 264 5.00 11.16 -13.62
C ILE A 264 4.10 10.89 -12.42
N GLN A 265 4.06 11.79 -11.44
CA GLN A 265 3.22 11.62 -10.26
C GLN A 265 1.72 11.65 -10.61
N ARG A 266 1.30 12.44 -11.61
CA ARG A 266 -0.06 12.45 -12.15
C ARG A 266 -0.41 11.10 -12.77
N LEU A 267 0.41 10.62 -13.72
CA LEU A 267 0.19 9.33 -14.38
C LEU A 267 0.18 8.17 -13.38
N MET A 268 1.04 8.23 -12.37
CA MET A 268 1.06 7.27 -11.26
C MET A 268 -0.25 7.31 -10.47
N LEU A 269 -0.73 8.49 -10.09
CA LEU A 269 -1.99 8.66 -9.36
C LEU A 269 -3.16 8.07 -10.15
N GLU A 270 -3.26 8.38 -11.44
CA GLU A 270 -4.30 7.86 -12.33
C GLU A 270 -4.28 6.33 -12.38
N GLU A 271 -3.10 5.73 -12.52
CA GLU A 271 -2.96 4.28 -12.57
C GLU A 271 -3.29 3.63 -11.22
N ILE A 272 -2.82 4.19 -10.09
CA ILE A 272 -3.15 3.69 -8.75
C ILE A 272 -4.66 3.76 -8.50
N LEU A 273 -5.30 4.87 -8.84
CA LEU A 273 -6.75 5.01 -8.69
C LEU A 273 -7.53 4.00 -9.55
N ARG A 274 -7.01 3.64 -10.73
CA ARG A 274 -7.56 2.59 -11.59
C ARG A 274 -7.39 1.19 -10.99
N LEU A 275 -6.24 0.90 -10.39
CA LEU A 275 -5.95 -0.37 -9.74
C LEU A 275 -6.84 -0.64 -8.50
N GLN A 276 -7.44 0.39 -7.92
CA GLN A 276 -8.38 0.28 -6.80
C GLN A 276 -9.79 -0.15 -7.21
N ILE A 277 -10.08 -0.20 -8.52
CA ILE A 277 -11.40 -0.62 -9.00
C ILE A 277 -11.44 -2.14 -9.04
N ASP A 278 -12.35 -2.71 -8.26
CA ASP A 278 -12.64 -4.14 -8.31
C ASP A 278 -13.28 -4.51 -9.64
N SER A 279 -12.74 -5.50 -10.33
CA SER A 279 -13.16 -5.90 -11.69
C SER A 279 -14.59 -6.47 -11.72
N ASP A 280 -15.04 -7.05 -10.62
CA ASP A 280 -16.34 -7.73 -10.56
C ASP A 280 -17.46 -6.73 -10.21
N SER A 281 -17.19 -5.82 -9.26
CA SER A 281 -18.18 -4.82 -8.83
C SER A 281 -18.14 -3.50 -9.62
N GLY A 282 -17.03 -3.22 -10.31
CA GLY A 282 -16.77 -1.94 -10.95
C GLY A 282 -16.59 -0.78 -9.97
N ARG A 283 -16.45 -1.06 -8.67
CA ARG A 283 -16.34 -0.06 -7.60
C ARG A 283 -14.94 -0.01 -7.03
N ARG A 284 -14.61 1.13 -6.44
CA ARG A 284 -13.41 1.29 -5.64
C ARG A 284 -13.58 0.54 -4.32
N GLU A 285 -12.67 -0.39 -4.05
CA GLU A 285 -12.69 -1.21 -2.86
C GLU A 285 -11.32 -1.23 -2.16
N PHE A 286 -11.35 -1.54 -0.85
CA PHE A 286 -10.16 -1.48 0.01
C PHE A 286 -10.08 -2.71 0.92
N ARG A 287 -10.38 -3.89 0.37
CA ARG A 287 -10.40 -5.17 1.10
C ARG A 287 -9.58 -6.24 0.40
N VAL A 288 -9.03 -7.15 1.17
CA VAL A 288 -8.44 -8.37 0.62
C VAL A 288 -9.57 -9.30 0.13
N ARG A 289 -9.37 -9.93 -1.03
CA ARG A 289 -10.30 -10.89 -1.60
C ARG A 289 -9.93 -12.32 -1.21
N PRO A 290 -10.89 -13.13 -0.67
CA PRO A 290 -10.61 -14.52 -0.27
C PRO A 290 -10.10 -15.40 -1.41
N ASP A 291 -10.61 -15.20 -2.64
CA ASP A 291 -10.18 -15.95 -3.82
C ASP A 291 -8.73 -15.63 -4.21
N MET A 292 -8.28 -14.39 -4.00
CA MET A 292 -6.90 -14.00 -4.27
C MET A 292 -5.92 -14.55 -3.21
N VAL A 293 -6.32 -14.62 -1.93
CA VAL A 293 -5.53 -15.31 -0.90
C VAL A 293 -5.32 -16.76 -1.27
N ARG A 294 -6.40 -17.48 -1.61
CA ARG A 294 -6.32 -18.88 -2.03
C ARG A 294 -5.44 -19.06 -3.26
N ARG A 295 -5.61 -18.21 -4.27
CA ARG A 295 -4.82 -18.25 -5.52
C ARG A 295 -3.35 -18.02 -5.24
N ALA A 296 -3.01 -17.02 -4.43
CA ALA A 296 -1.62 -16.74 -4.04
C ALA A 296 -1.01 -17.91 -3.28
N CYS A 297 -1.70 -18.49 -2.29
CA CYS A 297 -1.24 -19.65 -1.54
C CYS A 297 -0.99 -20.87 -2.45
N LEU A 298 -1.91 -21.18 -3.36
CA LEU A 298 -1.75 -22.30 -4.30
C LEU A 298 -0.51 -22.09 -5.18
N LEU A 299 -0.35 -20.90 -5.76
CA LEU A 299 0.83 -20.58 -6.58
C LEU A 299 2.12 -20.71 -5.77
N MET A 300 2.18 -20.20 -4.56
CA MET A 300 3.39 -20.24 -3.73
C MET A 300 3.73 -21.67 -3.29
N ARG A 301 2.74 -22.48 -2.94
CA ARG A 301 2.94 -23.91 -2.60
C ARG A 301 3.40 -24.73 -3.79
N ASP A 302 2.77 -24.58 -4.95
CA ASP A 302 3.12 -25.33 -6.17
C ASP A 302 4.58 -25.13 -6.59
N PHE A 303 5.18 -23.99 -6.20
CA PHE A 303 6.57 -23.67 -6.49
C PHE A 303 7.50 -23.72 -5.27
N GLY A 304 7.05 -24.32 -4.15
CA GLY A 304 7.86 -24.58 -2.96
C GLY A 304 8.32 -23.31 -2.22
N MET A 305 7.54 -22.24 -2.29
CA MET A 305 7.85 -20.99 -1.59
C MET A 305 7.31 -21.00 -0.15
N ILE A 306 6.25 -21.74 0.09
CA ILE A 306 5.65 -21.94 1.41
C ILE A 306 5.29 -23.42 1.59
N ASP A 307 5.42 -23.93 2.83
CA ASP A 307 5.12 -25.33 3.16
C ASP A 307 3.68 -25.53 3.65
N ARG A 308 3.03 -24.45 4.12
CA ARG A 308 1.66 -24.48 4.61
C ARG A 308 0.77 -23.45 3.90
N GLU A 309 -0.51 -23.72 3.91
CA GLU A 309 -1.52 -22.80 3.42
C GLU A 309 -1.82 -21.74 4.52
N VAL A 310 -1.95 -20.47 4.11
CA VAL A 310 -2.38 -19.36 4.93
C VAL A 310 -3.86 -19.06 4.60
N SER A 311 -4.73 -19.13 5.60
CA SER A 311 -6.15 -18.90 5.39
C SER A 311 -6.49 -17.40 5.33
N TYR A 312 -7.60 -17.08 4.66
CA TYR A 312 -8.14 -15.73 4.66
C TYR A 312 -8.42 -15.22 6.08
N GLN A 313 -9.00 -16.09 6.94
CA GLN A 313 -9.31 -15.75 8.33
C GLN A 313 -8.06 -15.44 9.16
N GLU A 314 -6.95 -16.13 8.87
CA GLU A 314 -5.67 -15.86 9.51
C GLU A 314 -5.16 -14.45 9.16
N LEU A 315 -5.21 -14.06 7.87
CA LEU A 315 -4.80 -12.74 7.42
C LEU A 315 -5.73 -11.61 7.84
N MET A 316 -6.98 -11.90 8.20
CA MET A 316 -7.94 -10.88 8.64
C MET A 316 -8.03 -10.77 10.17
N GLY A 317 -7.13 -11.45 10.91
CA GLY A 317 -7.28 -11.57 12.35
C GLY A 317 -8.59 -12.27 12.69
N ARG A 318 -8.68 -13.19 13.60
CA ARG A 318 -9.87 -13.98 13.94
C ARG A 318 -11.10 -13.09 14.23
N THR A 319 -11.64 -12.44 13.22
CA THR A 319 -12.69 -11.41 13.27
C THR A 319 -14.09 -11.94 13.61
N LYS A 320 -14.22 -13.13 14.19
CA LYS A 320 -15.51 -13.57 14.74
C LYS A 320 -16.02 -12.75 15.94
N ARG A 321 -15.26 -11.71 16.42
CA ARG A 321 -15.65 -10.91 17.58
C ARG A 321 -15.99 -9.44 17.33
N LEU A 322 -15.81 -8.89 16.15
CA LEU A 322 -16.01 -7.46 15.90
C LEU A 322 -17.05 -7.16 14.83
N GLY A 323 -18.17 -7.90 14.74
CA GLY A 323 -19.38 -7.45 14.04
C GLY A 323 -19.21 -6.43 12.88
N VAL A 324 -18.26 -6.66 12.00
CA VAL A 324 -18.06 -5.86 10.78
C VAL A 324 -18.22 -6.79 9.60
N ASP A 325 -19.42 -7.37 9.51
CA ASP A 325 -19.99 -7.81 8.25
C ASP A 325 -20.65 -6.56 7.63
N ASN A 326 -20.00 -6.01 6.60
CA ASN A 326 -20.52 -5.32 5.40
C ASN A 326 -19.50 -4.35 4.81
#